data_e8b6ed938d08cd972459fbdeb8ab646d
#
_entry.id   e8b6ed938d08cd972459fbdeb8ab646d
#
_cell.length_a   1.000
_cell.length_b   1.000
_cell.length_c   1.000
_cell.angle_alpha   90.00
_cell.angle_beta   90.00
_cell.angle_gamma   90.00
#
_symmetry.space_group_name_H-M   'P 1'
#
loop_
_entity.id
_entity.type
_entity.pdbx_description
1 polymer ?
#
loop_
_entity_poly.entity_id
_entity_poly.type
_entity_poly.pdbx_seq_one_letter_code
_entity_poly.pdbx_strand_id
1 'polypeptide(L)'
;MDANAIRDTIKQSIARITGISPDDISDTASYTDDLGLDSLSMLEIAVDAELCFRIKIPDERLPEIRTVSDAVRIIGEYLDAPVQV
;
A
#
# COMPACT_ATOMS: atom_id res chain seq x y z
N MET A 1 -13.41 6.00 3.68
CA MET A 1 -12.35 6.68 2.89
C MET A 1 -12.48 6.23 1.45
N ASP A 2 -12.45 7.13 0.51
CA ASP A 2 -12.60 6.74 -0.89
C ASP A 2 -11.28 6.23 -1.48
N ALA A 3 -11.35 5.63 -2.67
CA ALA A 3 -10.19 5.03 -3.31
C ALA A 3 -9.08 6.04 -3.60
N ASN A 4 -9.45 7.28 -3.94
CA ASN A 4 -8.47 8.31 -4.23
C ASN A 4 -7.69 8.69 -2.98
N ALA A 5 -8.36 8.80 -1.84
CA ALA A 5 -7.70 9.12 -0.58
C ALA A 5 -6.76 7.98 -0.16
N ILE A 6 -7.18 6.74 -0.35
CA ILE A 6 -6.33 5.58 -0.06
C ILE A 6 -5.10 5.60 -0.95
N ARG A 7 -5.29 5.83 -2.25
CA ARG A 7 -4.20 5.90 -3.22
C ARG A 7 -3.17 6.97 -2.86
N ASP A 8 -3.65 8.15 -2.53
CA ASP A 8 -2.76 9.26 -2.19
C ASP A 8 -1.95 8.96 -0.93
N THR A 9 -2.59 8.36 0.07
CA THR A 9 -1.91 7.99 1.31
C THR A 9 -0.82 6.94 1.05
N ILE A 10 -1.12 5.96 0.21
CA ILE A 10 -0.16 4.92 -0.16
C ILE A 10 1.04 5.52 -0.90
N LYS A 11 0.78 6.40 -1.87
CA LYS A 11 1.85 7.02 -2.65
C LYS A 11 2.74 7.89 -1.77
N GLN A 12 2.16 8.59 -0.81
CA GLN A 12 2.94 9.38 0.14
C GLN A 12 3.78 8.52 1.05
N SER A 13 3.25 7.38 1.47
CA SER A 13 3.99 6.41 2.27
C SER A 13 5.21 5.88 1.51
N ILE A 14 5.00 5.50 0.25
CA ILE A 14 6.08 5.04 -0.62
C ILE A 14 7.13 6.14 -0.79
N ALA A 15 6.69 7.37 -1.05
CA ALA A 15 7.58 8.50 -1.25
C ALA A 15 8.43 8.75 -0.01
N ARG A 16 7.83 8.67 1.17
CA ARG A 16 8.53 8.91 2.43
C ARG A 16 9.61 7.86 2.68
N ILE A 17 9.32 6.61 2.35
CA ILE A 17 10.23 5.49 2.60
C ILE A 17 11.31 5.40 1.54
N THR A 18 10.98 5.66 0.27
CA THR A 18 11.89 5.42 -0.87
C THR A 18 12.53 6.69 -1.42
N GLY A 19 11.94 7.84 -1.16
CA GLY A 19 12.40 9.10 -1.77
C GLY A 19 11.86 9.34 -3.18
N ILE A 20 11.05 8.44 -3.71
CA ILE A 20 10.43 8.61 -5.02
C ILE A 20 9.26 9.59 -4.90
N SER A 21 9.18 10.57 -5.81
CA SER A 21 8.07 11.53 -5.77
C SER A 21 6.73 10.81 -5.99
N PRO A 22 5.68 11.17 -5.24
CA PRO A 22 4.36 10.57 -5.45
C PRO A 22 3.86 10.72 -6.89
N ASP A 23 4.23 11.80 -7.56
CA ASP A 23 3.82 12.04 -8.95
C ASP A 23 4.49 11.08 -9.93
N ASP A 24 5.61 10.47 -9.52
CA ASP A 24 6.35 9.51 -10.33
C ASP A 24 5.91 8.07 -10.08
N ILE A 25 4.95 7.85 -9.19
CA ILE A 25 4.46 6.52 -8.85
C ILE A 25 3.15 6.27 -9.58
N SER A 26 3.20 5.42 -10.60
CA SER A 26 1.99 5.02 -11.32
C SER A 26 1.22 3.99 -10.50
N ASP A 27 -0.11 4.04 -10.60
CA ASP A 27 -0.99 3.07 -9.93
C ASP A 27 -0.69 1.63 -10.33
N THR A 28 -0.23 1.43 -11.57
CA THR A 28 0.04 0.10 -12.11
C THR A 28 1.53 -0.28 -12.05
N ALA A 29 2.37 0.60 -11.51
CA ALA A 29 3.79 0.31 -11.39
C ALA A 29 4.02 -0.83 -10.41
N SER A 30 4.84 -1.81 -10.82
CA SER A 30 5.23 -2.91 -9.95
C SER A 30 6.24 -2.39 -8.92
N TYR A 31 6.02 -2.71 -7.66
CA TYR A 31 6.93 -2.29 -6.61
C TYR A 31 8.33 -2.84 -6.82
N THR A 32 8.46 -4.08 -7.27
CA THR A 32 9.76 -4.70 -7.46
C THR A 32 10.37 -4.39 -8.80
N ASP A 33 9.59 -4.48 -9.88
CA ASP A 33 10.12 -4.35 -11.23
C ASP A 33 10.28 -2.88 -11.67
N ASP A 34 9.32 -2.04 -11.33
CA ASP A 34 9.32 -0.65 -11.79
C ASP A 34 9.94 0.30 -10.77
N LEU A 35 9.70 0.07 -9.49
CA LEU A 35 10.20 0.93 -8.43
C LEU A 35 11.49 0.41 -7.79
N GLY A 36 11.85 -0.84 -8.08
CA GLY A 36 13.09 -1.42 -7.59
C GLY A 36 13.11 -1.68 -6.09
N LEU A 37 11.95 -1.91 -5.48
CA LEU A 37 11.88 -2.13 -4.05
C LEU A 37 12.19 -3.59 -3.71
N ASP A 38 12.90 -3.79 -2.60
CA ASP A 38 13.18 -5.12 -2.09
C ASP A 38 12.13 -5.52 -1.04
N SER A 39 12.27 -6.74 -0.52
CA SER A 39 11.32 -7.28 0.45
C SER A 39 11.24 -6.43 1.72
N LEU A 40 12.36 -5.89 2.17
CA LEU A 40 12.39 -5.07 3.38
C LEU A 40 11.63 -3.78 3.18
N SER A 41 11.85 -3.09 2.05
CA SER A 41 11.14 -1.86 1.74
C SER A 41 9.65 -2.10 1.60
N MET A 42 9.26 -3.21 0.96
CA MET A 42 7.85 -3.56 0.82
C MET A 42 7.20 -3.83 2.18
N LEU A 43 7.93 -4.48 3.09
CA LEU A 43 7.43 -4.72 4.44
C LEU A 43 7.25 -3.39 5.19
N GLU A 44 8.19 -2.47 5.06
CA GLU A 44 8.10 -1.16 5.69
C GLU A 44 6.87 -0.39 5.19
N ILE A 45 6.61 -0.45 3.88
CA ILE A 45 5.44 0.19 3.30
C ILE A 45 4.16 -0.44 3.83
N ALA A 46 4.12 -1.76 3.94
CA ALA A 46 2.95 -2.48 4.45
C ALA A 46 2.67 -2.10 5.90
N VAL A 47 3.70 -2.07 6.74
CA VAL A 47 3.55 -1.69 8.14
C VAL A 47 3.09 -0.25 8.27
N ASP A 48 3.66 0.65 7.47
CA ASP A 48 3.26 2.05 7.48
C ASP A 48 1.79 2.20 7.08
N ALA A 49 1.35 1.45 6.07
CA ALA A 49 -0.05 1.46 5.65
C ALA A 49 -0.97 0.97 6.75
N GLU A 50 -0.59 -0.11 7.44
CA GLU A 50 -1.37 -0.62 8.56
C GLU A 50 -1.56 0.45 9.65
N LEU A 51 -0.49 1.19 9.94
CA LEU A 51 -0.56 2.27 10.93
C LEU A 51 -1.42 3.44 10.45
N CYS A 52 -1.25 3.83 9.19
CA CYS A 52 -1.99 4.97 8.62
C CYS A 52 -3.49 4.71 8.56
N PHE A 53 -3.88 3.48 8.22
CA PHE A 53 -5.28 3.12 8.03
C PHE A 53 -5.88 2.43 9.25
N ARG A 54 -5.06 2.13 10.25
CA ARG A 54 -5.48 1.43 11.48
C ARG A 54 -6.13 0.08 11.15
N ILE A 55 -5.48 -0.67 10.28
CA ILE A 55 -5.92 -2.01 9.89
C ILE A 55 -4.77 -2.99 10.09
N LYS A 56 -5.10 -4.27 10.04
CA LYS A 56 -4.11 -5.34 10.08
C LYS A 56 -4.25 -6.18 8.83
N ILE A 57 -3.20 -6.25 8.03
CA ILE A 57 -3.20 -7.06 6.81
C ILE A 57 -2.50 -8.38 7.13
N PRO A 58 -3.19 -9.52 6.97
CA PRO A 58 -2.54 -10.83 7.20
C PRO A 58 -1.34 -11.02 6.27
N ASP A 59 -0.29 -11.64 6.79
CA ASP A 59 0.93 -11.87 6.02
C ASP A 59 0.65 -12.63 4.74
N GLU A 60 -0.32 -13.52 4.76
CA GLU A 60 -0.71 -14.33 3.61
C GLU A 60 -1.28 -13.50 2.46
N ARG A 61 -1.76 -12.28 2.74
CA ARG A 61 -2.28 -11.36 1.72
C ARG A 61 -1.18 -10.47 1.12
N LEU A 62 -0.04 -10.34 1.78
CA LEU A 62 1.02 -9.45 1.33
C LEU A 62 1.53 -9.77 -0.08
N PRO A 63 1.70 -11.03 -0.49
CA PRO A 63 2.14 -11.32 -1.85
C PRO A 63 1.18 -10.88 -2.94
N GLU A 64 -0.08 -10.61 -2.60
CA GLU A 64 -1.06 -10.11 -3.57
C GLU A 64 -0.84 -8.64 -3.89
N ILE A 65 -0.13 -7.92 -3.03
CA ILE A 65 0.11 -6.49 -3.20
C ILE A 65 1.36 -6.29 -4.03
N ARG A 66 1.19 -6.10 -5.33
CA ARG A 66 2.30 -5.94 -6.27
C ARG A 66 2.39 -4.53 -6.84
N THR A 67 1.28 -3.79 -6.79
CA THR A 67 1.16 -2.44 -7.33
C THR A 67 0.35 -1.59 -6.37
N VAL A 68 0.34 -0.28 -6.62
CA VAL A 68 -0.49 0.65 -5.85
C VAL A 68 -1.97 0.26 -5.99
N SER A 69 -2.40 -0.12 -7.20
CA SER A 69 -3.79 -0.54 -7.42
C SER A 69 -4.18 -1.74 -6.57
N ASP A 70 -3.29 -2.72 -6.44
CA ASP A 70 -3.54 -3.88 -5.58
C ASP A 70 -3.69 -3.45 -4.12
N ALA A 71 -2.81 -2.56 -3.66
CA ALA A 71 -2.86 -2.06 -2.29
C ALA A 71 -4.16 -1.32 -2.02
N VAL A 72 -4.59 -0.47 -2.95
CA VAL A 72 -5.86 0.26 -2.82
C VAL A 72 -7.02 -0.70 -2.68
N ARG A 73 -7.06 -1.73 -3.52
CA ARG A 73 -8.13 -2.74 -3.48
C ARG A 73 -8.16 -3.48 -2.15
N ILE A 74 -7.01 -3.98 -1.72
CA ILE A 74 -6.92 -4.79 -0.51
C ILE A 74 -7.20 -3.95 0.73
N ILE A 75 -6.61 -2.77 0.83
CA ILE A 75 -6.86 -1.87 1.96
C ILE A 75 -8.35 -1.48 2.00
N GLY A 76 -8.95 -1.21 0.83
CA GLY A 76 -10.35 -0.90 0.75
C GLY A 76 -11.24 -2.01 1.31
N GLU A 77 -10.88 -3.27 1.05
CA GLU A 77 -11.61 -4.41 1.61
C GLU A 77 -11.62 -4.40 3.13
N TYR A 78 -10.46 -4.10 3.74
CA TYR A 78 -10.37 -4.09 5.21
C TYR A 78 -11.04 -2.86 5.82
N LEU A 79 -10.99 -1.72 5.15
CA LEU A 79 -11.66 -0.51 5.65
C LEU A 79 -13.17 -0.63 5.57
N ASP A 80 -13.69 -1.33 4.57
CA ASP A 80 -15.12 -1.49 4.37
C ASP A 80 -15.67 -2.71 5.10
N ALA A 81 -14.80 -3.59 5.59
CA ALA A 81 -15.23 -4.79 6.27
C ALA A 81 -15.97 -4.45 7.57
N PRO A 82 -17.02 -5.19 7.93
CA PRO A 82 -17.68 -5.01 9.22
C PRO A 82 -16.70 -5.26 10.36
N VAL A 83 -16.89 -4.55 11.45
CA VAL A 83 -16.06 -4.76 12.63
C VAL A 83 -16.21 -6.19 13.10
N GLN A 84 -15.09 -6.88 13.23
CA GLN A 84 -15.05 -8.25 13.75
C GLN A 84 -14.89 -8.18 15.26
N VAL A 85 -15.82 -8.73 15.94
CA VAL A 85 -15.82 -8.71 17.40
C VAL A 85 -15.53 -10.10 17.94
#